data_0bb7a1f05d391ac5e807307b6bba3166
#
_entry.id   0bb7a1f05d391ac5e807307b6bba3166
#
_cell.length_a   1.000
_cell.length_b   1.000
_cell.length_c   1.000
_cell.angle_alpha   90.00
_cell.angle_beta   90.00
_cell.angle_gamma   90.00
#
_symmetry.space_group_name_H-M   'P 1'
#
loop_
_entity.id
_entity.type
_entity.pdbx_description
1 polymer ?
#
loop_
_entity_poly.entity_id
_entity_poly.type
_entity_poly.pdbx_seq_one_letter_code
_entity_poly.pdbx_strand_id
1 'polypeptide(L)'
;MLKLSIITINYNNLSGLKKTIESVKSQTFQDYEWIVIDGGSTDGSKELIEENKEYFSYWVSEPDKGIYDAMNKGTVLAQGEYCQFLNSGDYLIAPDTLAKIFSRPLQADVNYGDVWFIKDNKVIEKRTYPDKMTLSFLFKSPLGHQATFVKTEAAKKYLYRTQYKISADRAFFLELYCNNHSFYHLPHPVVYFDSEGIGSVSKTINDRREQFYRIKREFFSDQVTKDIEYLLSIEDEFQFVMRIKPLKCMYLFFKKLQQIKYRL
;
A
#
# COMPACT_ATOMS: atom_id res chain seq x y z
N MET A 1 -19.63 -15.95 0.65
CA MET A 1 -18.92 -14.82 -0.02
C MET A 1 -17.44 -15.01 0.27
N LEU A 2 -16.58 -15.01 -0.75
CA LEU A 2 -15.13 -15.12 -0.59
C LEU A 2 -14.59 -14.00 0.29
N LYS A 3 -13.57 -14.27 1.09
CA LYS A 3 -12.98 -13.27 1.99
C LYS A 3 -12.05 -12.31 1.28
N LEU A 4 -11.32 -12.78 0.26
CA LEU A 4 -10.27 -11.99 -0.38
C LEU A 4 -10.29 -12.14 -1.90
N SER A 5 -10.09 -11.04 -2.61
CA SER A 5 -9.66 -11.02 -4.01
C SER A 5 -8.19 -10.61 -4.05
N ILE A 6 -7.31 -11.52 -4.44
CA ILE A 6 -5.91 -11.19 -4.74
C ILE A 6 -5.87 -10.71 -6.19
N ILE A 7 -5.35 -9.50 -6.42
CA ILE A 7 -5.23 -8.91 -7.75
C ILE A 7 -3.74 -8.79 -8.06
N THR A 8 -3.27 -9.55 -9.04
CA THR A 8 -1.90 -9.50 -9.54
C THR A 8 -1.89 -8.83 -10.90
N ILE A 9 -1.08 -7.79 -11.03
CA ILE A 9 -0.82 -7.18 -12.33
C ILE A 9 0.61 -7.43 -12.76
N ASN A 10 0.81 -7.63 -14.05
CA ASN A 10 2.10 -7.94 -14.65
C ASN A 10 2.30 -7.15 -15.94
N TYR A 11 3.54 -6.76 -16.21
CA TYR A 11 3.98 -6.29 -17.51
C TYR A 11 5.49 -6.53 -17.66
N ASN A 12 5.86 -7.48 -18.55
CA ASN A 12 7.25 -7.82 -18.85
C ASN A 12 8.11 -8.06 -17.59
N ASN A 13 7.59 -8.85 -16.64
CA ASN A 13 8.27 -9.21 -15.40
C ASN A 13 8.11 -10.70 -15.08
N LEU A 14 8.57 -11.57 -15.99
CA LEU A 14 8.48 -13.01 -15.87
C LEU A 14 9.05 -13.54 -14.54
N SER A 15 10.24 -13.09 -14.16
CA SER A 15 10.90 -13.53 -12.93
C SER A 15 10.15 -13.12 -11.67
N GLY A 16 9.62 -11.89 -11.64
CA GLY A 16 8.80 -11.39 -10.55
C GLY A 16 7.48 -12.11 -10.46
N LEU A 17 6.81 -12.30 -11.60
CA LEU A 17 5.54 -13.02 -11.67
C LEU A 17 5.66 -14.44 -11.11
N LYS A 18 6.75 -15.16 -11.44
CA LYS A 18 7.01 -16.50 -10.90
C LYS A 18 7.08 -16.49 -9.37
N LYS A 19 7.81 -15.55 -8.76
CA LYS A 19 7.89 -15.40 -7.29
C LYS A 19 6.51 -15.15 -6.68
N THR A 20 5.72 -14.26 -7.29
CA THR A 20 4.36 -13.96 -6.83
C THR A 20 3.47 -15.20 -6.90
N ILE A 21 3.48 -15.92 -8.02
CA ILE A 21 2.71 -17.15 -8.20
C ILE A 21 3.07 -18.20 -7.14
N GLU A 22 4.34 -18.46 -6.92
CA GLU A 22 4.80 -19.42 -5.92
C GLU A 22 4.33 -19.03 -4.52
N SER A 23 4.38 -17.74 -4.17
CA SER A 23 4.00 -17.25 -2.84
C SER A 23 2.51 -17.37 -2.57
N VAL A 24 1.65 -17.10 -3.58
CA VAL A 24 0.19 -17.22 -3.42
C VAL A 24 -0.23 -18.69 -3.39
N LYS A 25 0.31 -19.54 -4.27
CA LYS A 25 0.05 -20.98 -4.29
C LYS A 25 0.43 -21.67 -2.97
N SER A 26 1.46 -21.19 -2.29
CA SER A 26 1.91 -21.74 -1.01
C SER A 26 1.03 -21.38 0.19
N GLN A 27 0.06 -20.46 0.03
CA GLN A 27 -0.76 -20.02 1.16
C GLN A 27 -1.67 -21.13 1.70
N THR A 28 -1.71 -21.28 3.02
CA THR A 28 -2.60 -22.22 3.71
C THR A 28 -4.05 -21.74 3.80
N PHE A 29 -4.28 -20.45 3.66
CA PHE A 29 -5.60 -19.83 3.53
C PHE A 29 -6.12 -20.02 2.10
N GLN A 30 -7.36 -20.52 1.95
CA GLN A 30 -7.93 -20.87 0.64
C GLN A 30 -9.24 -20.11 0.31
N ASP A 31 -9.74 -19.26 1.22
CA ASP A 31 -10.99 -18.51 1.01
C ASP A 31 -10.72 -17.19 0.22
N TYR A 32 -10.12 -17.37 -0.97
CA TYR A 32 -9.81 -16.27 -1.89
C TYR A 32 -10.10 -16.64 -3.36
N GLU A 33 -10.32 -15.62 -4.16
CA GLU A 33 -10.16 -15.66 -5.60
C GLU A 33 -8.86 -14.97 -6.02
N TRP A 34 -8.33 -15.38 -7.17
CA TRP A 34 -7.11 -14.78 -7.70
C TRP A 34 -7.32 -14.29 -9.12
N ILE A 35 -7.13 -12.99 -9.34
CA ILE A 35 -7.32 -12.27 -10.59
C ILE A 35 -5.95 -11.84 -11.11
N VAL A 36 -5.61 -12.21 -12.34
CA VAL A 36 -4.34 -11.82 -12.97
C VAL A 36 -4.60 -10.98 -14.21
N ILE A 37 -4.04 -9.77 -14.22
CA ILE A 37 -4.13 -8.84 -15.34
C ILE A 37 -2.71 -8.61 -15.87
N ASP A 38 -2.44 -9.12 -17.06
CA ASP A 38 -1.19 -8.93 -17.77
C ASP A 38 -1.35 -7.89 -18.88
N GLY A 39 -0.44 -6.92 -18.93
CA GLY A 39 -0.48 -5.78 -19.85
C GLY A 39 -0.04 -6.09 -21.28
N GLY A 40 -0.14 -7.36 -21.71
CA GLY A 40 0.32 -7.81 -23.03
C GLY A 40 1.83 -8.04 -23.07
N SER A 41 2.35 -8.77 -22.09
CA SER A 41 3.77 -9.10 -21.97
C SER A 41 4.27 -9.95 -23.14
N THR A 42 5.57 -9.81 -23.45
CA THR A 42 6.27 -10.52 -24.54
C THR A 42 7.52 -11.26 -24.05
N ASP A 43 7.71 -11.37 -22.75
CA ASP A 43 8.89 -11.95 -22.09
C ASP A 43 8.72 -13.38 -21.60
N GLY A 44 7.61 -14.06 -21.98
CA GLY A 44 7.22 -15.39 -21.51
C GLY A 44 6.25 -15.36 -20.32
N SER A 45 5.85 -14.17 -19.85
CA SER A 45 4.89 -14.03 -18.74
C SER A 45 3.52 -14.60 -19.09
N LYS A 46 3.06 -14.40 -20.33
CA LYS A 46 1.76 -14.92 -20.79
C LYS A 46 1.73 -16.46 -20.74
N GLU A 47 2.78 -17.10 -21.22
CA GLU A 47 2.93 -18.55 -21.21
C GLU A 47 2.93 -19.08 -19.77
N LEU A 48 3.65 -18.40 -18.85
CA LEU A 48 3.64 -18.75 -17.42
C LEU A 48 2.23 -18.63 -16.81
N ILE A 49 1.45 -17.62 -17.20
CA ILE A 49 0.06 -17.46 -16.75
C ILE A 49 -0.79 -18.62 -17.30
N GLU A 50 -0.67 -18.96 -18.56
CA GLU A 50 -1.39 -20.08 -19.19
C GLU A 50 -1.07 -21.42 -18.52
N GLU A 51 0.19 -21.66 -18.17
CA GLU A 51 0.64 -22.86 -17.44
C GLU A 51 0.07 -22.98 -16.02
N ASN A 52 -0.32 -21.84 -15.40
CA ASN A 52 -0.86 -21.80 -14.04
C ASN A 52 -2.35 -21.42 -13.99
N LYS A 53 -3.05 -21.44 -15.12
CA LYS A 53 -4.43 -20.93 -15.23
C LYS A 53 -5.43 -21.57 -14.27
N GLU A 54 -5.22 -22.81 -13.85
CA GLU A 54 -6.08 -23.53 -12.90
C GLU A 54 -6.12 -22.90 -11.50
N TYR A 55 -5.14 -22.06 -11.16
CA TYR A 55 -5.09 -21.33 -9.89
C TYR A 55 -5.80 -19.98 -9.94
N PHE A 56 -6.12 -19.48 -11.13
CA PHE A 56 -6.70 -18.15 -11.32
C PHE A 56 -8.21 -18.26 -11.52
N SER A 57 -8.96 -17.47 -10.75
CA SER A 57 -10.41 -17.32 -10.97
C SER A 57 -10.70 -16.53 -12.25
N TYR A 58 -9.77 -15.65 -12.62
CA TYR A 58 -9.79 -14.91 -13.88
C TYR A 58 -8.36 -14.50 -14.26
N TRP A 59 -8.07 -14.51 -15.56
CA TRP A 59 -6.86 -13.91 -16.08
C TRP A 59 -7.07 -13.38 -17.51
N VAL A 60 -6.29 -12.39 -17.87
CA VAL A 60 -6.23 -11.81 -19.21
C VAL A 60 -4.83 -11.29 -19.50
N SER A 61 -4.39 -11.43 -20.76
CA SER A 61 -3.16 -10.83 -21.27
C SER A 61 -3.51 -9.98 -22.49
N GLU A 62 -3.56 -8.66 -22.28
CA GLU A 62 -3.90 -7.68 -23.30
C GLU A 62 -3.26 -6.33 -22.99
N PRO A 63 -2.95 -5.49 -23.99
CA PRO A 63 -2.42 -4.15 -23.73
C PRO A 63 -3.29 -3.35 -22.78
N ASP A 64 -2.66 -2.65 -21.84
CA ASP A 64 -3.30 -1.72 -20.91
C ASP A 64 -2.75 -0.27 -21.07
N LYS A 65 -3.34 0.66 -20.32
CA LYS A 65 -2.92 2.07 -20.29
C LYS A 65 -1.97 2.39 -19.15
N GLY A 66 -1.36 1.36 -18.56
CA GLY A 66 -0.42 1.42 -17.44
C GLY A 66 -0.95 0.77 -16.17
N ILE A 67 -0.08 0.67 -15.17
CA ILE A 67 -0.26 -0.08 -13.92
C ILE A 67 -1.62 0.14 -13.25
N TYR A 68 -2.09 1.38 -13.14
CA TYR A 68 -3.35 1.68 -12.46
C TYR A 68 -4.59 1.37 -13.30
N ASP A 69 -4.47 1.32 -14.63
CA ASP A 69 -5.52 0.81 -15.52
C ASP A 69 -5.72 -0.71 -15.30
N ALA A 70 -4.62 -1.45 -15.25
CA ALA A 70 -4.63 -2.88 -14.94
C ALA A 70 -5.19 -3.15 -13.53
N MET A 71 -4.77 -2.36 -12.51
CA MET A 71 -5.31 -2.47 -11.15
C MET A 71 -6.83 -2.22 -11.12
N ASN A 72 -7.31 -1.22 -11.84
CA ASN A 72 -8.75 -0.92 -11.95
C ASN A 72 -9.53 -2.05 -12.65
N LYS A 73 -8.99 -2.63 -13.73
CA LYS A 73 -9.59 -3.80 -14.39
C LYS A 73 -9.77 -4.94 -13.37
N GLY A 74 -8.73 -5.27 -12.62
CA GLY A 74 -8.81 -6.31 -11.57
C GLY A 74 -9.80 -5.95 -10.46
N THR A 75 -9.84 -4.69 -10.03
CA THR A 75 -10.77 -4.21 -8.99
C THR A 75 -12.23 -4.39 -9.40
N VAL A 76 -12.57 -4.07 -10.64
CA VAL A 76 -13.96 -4.21 -11.14
C VAL A 76 -14.42 -5.66 -11.10
N LEU A 77 -13.52 -6.60 -11.37
CA LEU A 77 -13.81 -8.04 -11.38
C LEU A 77 -13.88 -8.66 -9.98
N ALA A 78 -13.24 -8.05 -8.98
CA ALA A 78 -13.15 -8.60 -7.62
C ALA A 78 -14.52 -8.87 -6.99
N GLN A 79 -14.68 -10.03 -6.35
CA GLN A 79 -15.91 -10.49 -5.69
C GLN A 79 -15.71 -10.81 -4.20
N GLY A 80 -14.47 -10.86 -3.72
CA GLY A 80 -14.14 -11.05 -2.31
C GLY A 80 -14.59 -9.87 -1.45
N GLU A 81 -14.74 -10.08 -0.15
CA GLU A 81 -15.08 -9.03 0.81
C GLU A 81 -14.04 -7.91 0.83
N TYR A 82 -12.76 -8.30 0.72
CA TYR A 82 -11.61 -7.40 0.62
C TYR A 82 -10.84 -7.68 -0.67
N CYS A 83 -10.11 -6.68 -1.15
CA CYS A 83 -9.12 -6.86 -2.22
C CYS A 83 -7.73 -6.47 -1.74
N GLN A 84 -6.72 -7.17 -2.24
CA GLN A 84 -5.29 -6.92 -2.07
C GLN A 84 -4.63 -6.88 -3.44
N PHE A 85 -3.79 -5.88 -3.65
CA PHE A 85 -2.95 -5.81 -4.85
C PHE A 85 -1.57 -6.39 -4.55
N LEU A 86 -1.28 -7.53 -5.14
CA LEU A 86 0.01 -8.20 -5.06
C LEU A 86 0.62 -8.26 -6.45
N ASN A 87 1.33 -7.21 -6.84
CA ASN A 87 1.88 -7.06 -8.18
C ASN A 87 3.04 -8.03 -8.43
N SER A 88 3.33 -8.31 -9.70
CA SER A 88 4.44 -9.20 -10.04
C SER A 88 5.77 -8.68 -9.50
N GLY A 89 6.46 -9.53 -8.72
CA GLY A 89 7.66 -9.22 -7.96
C GLY A 89 7.40 -9.03 -6.47
N ASP A 90 6.19 -8.65 -6.06
CA ASP A 90 5.78 -8.65 -4.66
C ASP A 90 5.34 -10.06 -4.24
N TYR A 91 5.64 -10.45 -3.01
CA TYR A 91 5.24 -11.77 -2.52
C TYR A 91 4.99 -11.80 -1.02
N LEU A 92 4.08 -12.66 -0.60
CA LEU A 92 3.69 -12.84 0.79
C LEU A 92 4.87 -13.40 1.61
N ILE A 93 5.01 -12.93 2.87
CA ILE A 93 6.18 -13.23 3.72
C ILE A 93 6.31 -14.70 4.07
N ALA A 94 5.17 -15.41 4.29
CA ALA A 94 5.17 -16.80 4.71
C ALA A 94 3.92 -17.52 4.19
N PRO A 95 3.93 -18.86 4.12
CA PRO A 95 2.77 -19.63 3.67
C PRO A 95 1.51 -19.48 4.53
N ASP A 96 1.64 -19.04 5.77
CA ASP A 96 0.54 -18.83 6.71
C ASP A 96 0.17 -17.34 6.88
N THR A 97 0.70 -16.44 6.04
CA THR A 97 0.48 -14.99 6.16
C THR A 97 -1.00 -14.66 6.09
N LEU A 98 -1.70 -15.10 5.05
CA LEU A 98 -3.14 -14.83 4.90
C LEU A 98 -3.96 -15.53 5.98
N ALA A 99 -3.60 -16.74 6.39
CA ALA A 99 -4.29 -17.45 7.46
C ALA A 99 -4.20 -16.70 8.80
N LYS A 100 -3.06 -16.10 9.11
CA LYS A 100 -2.88 -15.23 10.29
C LYS A 100 -3.74 -13.97 10.22
N ILE A 101 -3.77 -13.30 9.07
CA ILE A 101 -4.53 -12.07 8.86
C ILE A 101 -6.03 -12.34 8.99
N PHE A 102 -6.53 -13.38 8.36
CA PHE A 102 -7.95 -13.75 8.36
C PHE A 102 -8.36 -14.70 9.50
N SER A 103 -7.47 -14.95 10.48
CA SER A 103 -7.81 -15.72 11.69
C SER A 103 -8.92 -15.07 12.51
N ARG A 104 -9.14 -13.77 12.34
CA ARG A 104 -10.23 -12.97 12.90
C ARG A 104 -10.82 -12.09 11.80
N PRO A 105 -12.09 -11.64 11.94
CA PRO A 105 -12.64 -10.64 11.04
C PRO A 105 -11.78 -9.38 11.00
N LEU A 106 -11.55 -8.85 9.79
CA LEU A 106 -10.89 -7.56 9.63
C LEU A 106 -11.77 -6.45 10.19
N GLN A 107 -11.16 -5.43 10.81
CA GLN A 107 -11.86 -4.48 11.68
C GLN A 107 -12.23 -3.16 11.00
N ALA A 108 -11.70 -2.91 9.80
CA ALA A 108 -11.84 -1.61 9.13
C ALA A 108 -12.11 -1.78 7.63
N ASP A 109 -12.45 -0.67 6.97
CA ASP A 109 -12.56 -0.63 5.51
C ASP A 109 -11.19 -0.80 4.84
N VAL A 110 -10.12 -0.30 5.50
CA VAL A 110 -8.74 -0.40 5.06
C VAL A 110 -7.90 -1.01 6.19
N ASN A 111 -7.47 -2.25 6.02
CA ASN A 111 -6.58 -2.93 6.97
C ASN A 111 -5.19 -3.02 6.34
N TYR A 112 -4.15 -2.54 7.01
CA TYR A 112 -2.81 -2.44 6.45
C TYR A 112 -1.77 -3.03 7.40
N GLY A 113 -0.86 -3.81 6.84
CA GLY A 113 0.29 -4.38 7.56
C GLY A 113 1.61 -3.82 7.07
N ASP A 114 2.70 -4.30 7.66
CA ASP A 114 4.05 -3.83 7.40
C ASP A 114 4.61 -4.40 6.08
N VAL A 115 5.58 -3.70 5.50
CA VAL A 115 6.25 -4.07 4.24
C VAL A 115 7.74 -4.24 4.47
N TRP A 116 8.29 -5.34 4.03
CA TRP A 116 9.73 -5.55 4.01
C TRP A 116 10.29 -5.37 2.61
N PHE A 117 11.16 -4.38 2.44
CA PHE A 117 11.82 -4.10 1.18
C PHE A 117 13.00 -5.03 0.99
N ILE A 118 13.08 -5.62 -0.19
CA ILE A 118 14.18 -6.50 -0.55
C ILE A 118 14.92 -5.99 -1.78
N LYS A 119 16.18 -6.31 -1.83
CA LYS A 119 17.06 -6.17 -3.00
C LYS A 119 18.04 -7.35 -3.01
N ASP A 120 18.25 -7.98 -4.17
CA ASP A 120 19.11 -9.17 -4.28
C ASP A 120 18.75 -10.26 -3.25
N ASN A 121 17.45 -10.50 -3.03
CA ASN A 121 16.90 -11.43 -2.04
C ASN A 121 17.31 -11.14 -0.57
N LYS A 122 17.77 -9.93 -0.27
CA LYS A 122 18.10 -9.48 1.09
C LYS A 122 17.17 -8.39 1.54
N VAL A 123 16.70 -8.47 2.79
CA VAL A 123 15.92 -7.40 3.40
C VAL A 123 16.82 -6.18 3.61
N ILE A 124 16.48 -5.06 2.95
CA ILE A 124 17.22 -3.79 3.04
C ILE A 124 16.50 -2.77 3.92
N GLU A 125 15.17 -2.87 4.07
CA GLU A 125 14.36 -2.00 4.92
C GLU A 125 13.16 -2.77 5.46
N LYS A 126 12.82 -2.56 6.73
CA LYS A 126 11.58 -3.02 7.35
C LYS A 126 10.73 -1.78 7.62
N ARG A 127 9.73 -1.54 6.79
CA ARG A 127 8.82 -0.41 6.95
C ARG A 127 7.64 -0.82 7.79
N THR A 128 7.54 -0.22 8.97
CA THR A 128 6.38 -0.33 9.86
C THR A 128 5.50 0.90 9.70
N TYR A 129 4.20 0.70 9.79
CA TYR A 129 3.22 1.76 9.68
C TYR A 129 2.67 2.15 11.06
N PRO A 130 2.11 3.36 11.23
CA PRO A 130 1.57 3.79 12.52
C PRO A 130 0.31 2.99 12.88
N ASP A 131 0.10 2.72 14.17
CA ASP A 131 -1.11 2.04 14.66
C ASP A 131 -2.39 2.82 14.34
N LYS A 132 -2.29 4.14 14.31
CA LYS A 132 -3.38 5.04 13.91
C LYS A 132 -3.01 5.78 12.64
N MET A 133 -3.76 5.54 11.56
CA MET A 133 -3.63 6.31 10.33
C MET A 133 -4.03 7.76 10.56
N THR A 134 -3.24 8.68 10.04
CA THR A 134 -3.47 10.12 10.14
C THR A 134 -3.27 10.79 8.80
N LEU A 135 -3.91 11.95 8.62
CA LEU A 135 -3.67 12.79 7.45
C LEU A 135 -2.19 13.20 7.35
N SER A 136 -1.57 13.52 8.50
CA SER A 136 -0.13 13.81 8.59
C SER A 136 0.73 12.71 7.98
N PHE A 137 0.44 11.44 8.30
CA PHE A 137 1.16 10.31 7.71
C PHE A 137 0.96 10.25 6.18
N LEU A 138 -0.28 10.30 5.70
CA LEU A 138 -0.59 10.22 4.26
C LEU A 138 0.00 11.40 3.45
N PHE A 139 0.18 12.56 4.09
CA PHE A 139 0.88 13.69 3.51
C PHE A 139 2.39 13.51 3.40
N LYS A 140 3.02 12.77 4.32
CA LYS A 140 4.46 12.53 4.33
C LYS A 140 4.85 11.29 3.55
N SER A 141 4.12 10.20 3.73
CA SER A 141 4.53 8.85 3.31
C SER A 141 3.45 8.12 2.52
N PRO A 142 3.82 7.30 1.53
CA PRO A 142 2.87 6.39 0.90
C PRO A 142 2.52 5.24 1.84
N LEU A 143 1.27 4.79 1.80
CA LEU A 143 0.87 3.50 2.35
C LEU A 143 1.11 2.42 1.28
N GLY A 144 1.74 1.31 1.65
CA GLY A 144 2.03 0.21 0.73
C GLY A 144 0.76 -0.57 0.37
N HIS A 145 0.26 -0.38 -0.84
CA HIS A 145 -0.94 -1.07 -1.31
C HIS A 145 -0.79 -2.61 -1.30
N GLN A 146 0.43 -3.11 -1.42
CA GLN A 146 0.72 -4.55 -1.43
C GLN A 146 0.41 -5.23 -0.09
N ALA A 147 0.57 -4.50 1.01
CA ALA A 147 0.28 -4.97 2.36
C ALA A 147 -1.07 -4.48 2.89
N THR A 148 -1.97 -4.07 1.99
CA THR A 148 -3.24 -3.44 2.37
C THR A 148 -4.42 -4.24 1.83
N PHE A 149 -5.40 -4.49 2.71
CA PHE A 149 -6.66 -5.15 2.42
C PHE A 149 -7.77 -4.10 2.49
N VAL A 150 -8.33 -3.75 1.34
CA VAL A 150 -9.37 -2.72 1.21
C VAL A 150 -10.70 -3.40 0.96
N LYS A 151 -11.77 -2.96 1.63
CA LYS A 151 -13.13 -3.44 1.28
C LYS A 151 -13.38 -3.26 -0.19
N THR A 152 -13.77 -4.32 -0.87
CA THR A 152 -13.95 -4.35 -2.32
C THR A 152 -14.96 -3.31 -2.79
N GLU A 153 -16.03 -3.06 -2.04
CA GLU A 153 -17.00 -2.01 -2.35
C GLU A 153 -16.37 -0.61 -2.35
N ALA A 154 -15.48 -0.32 -1.38
CA ALA A 154 -14.76 0.94 -1.32
C ALA A 154 -13.75 1.05 -2.48
N ALA A 155 -13.01 -0.02 -2.78
CA ALA A 155 -12.07 -0.05 -3.91
C ALA A 155 -12.79 0.17 -5.25
N LYS A 156 -13.96 -0.44 -5.45
CA LYS A 156 -14.78 -0.23 -6.67
C LYS A 156 -15.35 1.18 -6.77
N LYS A 157 -15.70 1.79 -5.64
CA LYS A 157 -16.22 3.15 -5.61
C LYS A 157 -15.16 4.21 -5.96
N TYR A 158 -13.92 4.00 -5.48
CA TYR A 158 -12.83 4.97 -5.58
C TYR A 158 -11.66 4.43 -6.42
N LEU A 159 -11.90 3.98 -7.63
CA LEU A 159 -10.87 3.46 -8.53
C LEU A 159 -9.63 4.36 -8.60
N TYR A 160 -8.47 3.76 -8.88
CA TYR A 160 -7.23 4.52 -9.07
C TYR A 160 -7.36 5.54 -10.19
N ARG A 161 -6.89 6.75 -9.96
CA ARG A 161 -6.90 7.87 -10.92
C ARG A 161 -5.78 7.70 -11.92
N THR A 162 -6.07 7.19 -13.11
CA THR A 162 -5.09 6.78 -14.14
C THR A 162 -4.28 7.93 -14.73
N GLN A 163 -4.69 9.20 -14.53
CA GLN A 163 -3.87 10.36 -14.87
C GLN A 163 -2.57 10.45 -14.05
N TYR A 164 -2.51 9.85 -12.85
CA TYR A 164 -1.31 9.76 -12.04
C TYR A 164 -0.57 8.46 -12.32
N LYS A 165 0.51 8.54 -13.09
CA LYS A 165 1.22 7.34 -13.57
C LYS A 165 2.04 6.62 -12.48
N ILE A 166 2.36 7.32 -11.38
CA ILE A 166 3.28 6.80 -10.35
C ILE A 166 2.67 6.88 -8.94
N SER A 167 1.76 7.83 -8.69
CA SER A 167 1.29 8.18 -7.35
C SER A 167 -0.23 8.06 -7.18
N ALA A 168 -0.93 7.30 -8.05
CA ALA A 168 -2.38 7.15 -7.92
C ALA A 168 -2.78 6.38 -6.64
N ASP A 169 -1.90 5.52 -6.11
CA ASP A 169 -2.04 4.86 -4.81
C ASP A 169 -2.16 5.88 -3.66
N ARG A 170 -1.36 6.96 -3.69
CA ARG A 170 -1.45 8.04 -2.71
C ARG A 170 -2.77 8.79 -2.80
N ALA A 171 -3.24 9.08 -4.01
CA ALA A 171 -4.55 9.69 -4.23
C ALA A 171 -5.68 8.80 -3.71
N PHE A 172 -5.60 7.49 -3.98
CA PHE A 172 -6.58 6.50 -3.56
C PHE A 172 -6.72 6.43 -2.04
N PHE A 173 -5.63 6.28 -1.30
CA PHE A 173 -5.70 6.22 0.16
C PHE A 173 -6.09 7.56 0.80
N LEU A 174 -5.66 8.68 0.21
CA LEU A 174 -6.06 10.00 0.66
C LEU A 174 -7.57 10.21 0.46
N GLU A 175 -8.12 9.75 -0.67
CA GLU A 175 -9.54 9.82 -0.98
C GLU A 175 -10.38 8.98 0.00
N LEU A 176 -9.96 7.75 0.28
CA LEU A 176 -10.59 6.92 1.31
C LEU A 176 -10.58 7.61 2.68
N TYR A 177 -9.43 8.18 3.07
CA TYR A 177 -9.30 8.88 4.35
C TYR A 177 -10.21 10.12 4.44
N CYS A 178 -10.23 10.96 3.40
CA CYS A 178 -11.07 12.17 3.35
C CYS A 178 -12.57 11.86 3.30
N ASN A 179 -12.94 10.64 2.85
CA ASN A 179 -14.33 10.16 2.86
C ASN A 179 -14.68 9.34 4.12
N ASN A 180 -13.90 9.48 5.20
CA ASN A 180 -14.13 8.89 6.51
C ASN A 180 -14.14 7.35 6.53
N HIS A 181 -13.46 6.69 5.59
CA HIS A 181 -13.23 5.27 5.69
C HIS A 181 -12.33 4.95 6.89
N SER A 182 -12.63 3.86 7.56
CA SER A 182 -11.86 3.39 8.72
C SER A 182 -10.57 2.71 8.30
N PHE A 183 -9.49 2.92 9.11
CA PHE A 183 -8.18 2.34 8.91
C PHE A 183 -7.75 1.56 10.15
N TYR A 184 -7.19 0.36 9.96
CA TYR A 184 -6.70 -0.48 11.05
C TYR A 184 -5.34 -1.06 10.71
N HIS A 185 -4.36 -0.89 11.61
CA HIS A 185 -3.03 -1.48 11.48
C HIS A 185 -3.02 -2.94 11.93
N LEU A 186 -2.56 -3.80 11.05
CA LEU A 186 -2.24 -5.19 11.34
C LEU A 186 -0.75 -5.22 11.74
N PRO A 187 -0.40 -5.47 13.03
CA PRO A 187 0.97 -5.32 13.50
C PRO A 187 1.86 -6.51 13.06
N HIS A 188 1.81 -6.84 11.78
CA HIS A 188 2.53 -7.94 11.18
C HIS A 188 3.07 -7.55 9.80
N PRO A 189 4.27 -8.01 9.42
CA PRO A 189 4.72 -7.91 8.05
C PRO A 189 3.87 -8.81 7.15
N VAL A 190 3.45 -8.28 5.99
CA VAL A 190 2.57 -8.98 5.06
C VAL A 190 3.33 -9.41 3.81
N VAL A 191 4.16 -8.52 3.27
CA VAL A 191 4.80 -8.73 1.97
C VAL A 191 6.28 -8.39 1.98
N TYR A 192 7.01 -9.08 1.12
CA TYR A 192 8.27 -8.60 0.58
C TYR A 192 7.98 -7.76 -0.67
N PHE A 193 8.50 -6.54 -0.69
CA PHE A 193 8.45 -5.64 -1.84
C PHE A 193 9.80 -5.63 -2.56
N ASP A 194 9.81 -6.02 -3.82
CA ASP A 194 11.04 -5.99 -4.63
C ASP A 194 11.32 -4.55 -5.09
N SER A 195 12.41 -3.97 -4.58
CA SER A 195 12.78 -2.59 -4.88
C SER A 195 13.38 -2.39 -6.28
N GLU A 196 13.60 -3.45 -7.04
CA GLU A 196 14.13 -3.39 -8.42
C GLU A 196 13.03 -3.17 -9.47
N GLY A 197 11.76 -3.18 -9.08
CA GLY A 197 10.62 -2.92 -9.97
C GLY A 197 10.61 -1.52 -10.61
N ILE A 198 9.78 -1.37 -11.63
CA ILE A 198 9.63 -0.14 -12.47
C ILE A 198 9.47 1.15 -11.63
N GLY A 199 8.95 1.04 -10.42
CA GLY A 199 8.77 2.17 -9.50
C GLY A 199 10.04 2.76 -8.90
N SER A 200 11.21 2.13 -9.02
CA SER A 200 12.45 2.50 -8.30
C SER A 200 13.42 3.40 -9.08
N VAL A 201 13.17 3.68 -10.37
CA VAL A 201 14.12 4.41 -11.24
C VAL A 201 14.19 5.89 -10.87
N SER A 202 15.39 6.44 -10.75
CA SER A 202 15.71 7.80 -10.27
C SER A 202 15.02 8.96 -11.03
N LYS A 203 14.67 8.80 -12.29
CA LYS A 203 13.86 9.77 -13.05
C LYS A 203 12.48 10.05 -12.45
N THR A 204 11.99 9.14 -11.60
CA THR A 204 10.64 9.18 -11.05
C THR A 204 10.50 10.00 -9.76
N ILE A 205 11.60 10.43 -9.10
CA ILE A 205 11.50 11.15 -7.81
C ILE A 205 10.85 12.53 -7.99
N ASN A 206 11.28 13.30 -8.99
CA ASN A 206 10.71 14.63 -9.27
C ASN A 206 9.27 14.48 -9.78
N ASP A 207 9.02 13.51 -10.66
CA ASP A 207 7.68 13.23 -11.18
C ASP A 207 6.72 12.81 -10.05
N ARG A 208 7.20 12.00 -9.08
CA ARG A 208 6.42 11.63 -7.89
C ARG A 208 6.07 12.84 -7.03
N ARG A 209 7.04 13.75 -6.80
CA ARG A 209 6.81 14.97 -6.02
C ARG A 209 5.78 15.87 -6.71
N GLU A 210 5.92 16.08 -8.01
CA GLU A 210 5.00 16.90 -8.79
C GLU A 210 3.59 16.29 -8.81
N GLN A 211 3.46 14.99 -9.11
CA GLN A 211 2.16 14.32 -9.07
C GLN A 211 1.54 14.41 -7.69
N PHE A 212 2.30 14.18 -6.63
CA PHE A 212 1.77 14.26 -5.28
C PHE A 212 1.40 15.68 -4.87
N TYR A 213 2.12 16.68 -5.32
CA TYR A 213 1.72 18.08 -5.13
C TYR A 213 0.37 18.38 -5.80
N ARG A 214 0.17 17.90 -7.03
CA ARG A 214 -1.13 18.03 -7.73
C ARG A 214 -2.24 17.30 -6.97
N ILE A 215 -1.98 16.07 -6.52
CA ILE A 215 -2.95 15.27 -5.74
C ILE A 215 -3.39 16.05 -4.50
N LYS A 216 -2.46 16.63 -3.72
CA LYS A 216 -2.83 17.41 -2.53
C LYS A 216 -3.80 18.53 -2.87
N ARG A 217 -3.59 19.23 -3.99
CA ARG A 217 -4.44 20.37 -4.42
C ARG A 217 -5.81 19.95 -4.93
N GLU A 218 -6.02 18.69 -5.29
CA GLU A 218 -7.36 18.18 -5.61
C GLU A 218 -8.21 17.96 -4.35
N PHE A 219 -7.59 17.64 -3.22
CA PHE A 219 -8.28 17.38 -1.96
C PHE A 219 -8.34 18.60 -1.04
N PHE A 220 -7.39 19.52 -1.14
CA PHE A 220 -7.23 20.64 -0.22
C PHE A 220 -6.94 21.94 -0.98
N SER A 221 -7.46 23.06 -0.48
CA SER A 221 -7.07 24.37 -1.01
C SER A 221 -5.56 24.62 -0.79
N ASP A 222 -4.99 25.54 -1.58
CA ASP A 222 -3.57 25.91 -1.44
C ASP A 222 -3.24 26.40 -0.02
N GLN A 223 -4.17 27.13 0.63
CA GLN A 223 -3.97 27.60 2.00
C GLN A 223 -3.93 26.42 2.96
N VAL A 224 -4.90 25.51 2.92
CA VAL A 224 -4.93 24.32 3.78
C VAL A 224 -3.70 23.43 3.56
N THR A 225 -3.27 23.28 2.31
CA THR A 225 -2.05 22.53 1.99
C THR A 225 -0.82 23.15 2.65
N LYS A 226 -0.65 24.48 2.55
CA LYS A 226 0.45 25.21 3.21
C LYS A 226 0.40 25.11 4.73
N ASP A 227 -0.78 25.24 5.33
CA ASP A 227 -0.94 25.13 6.77
C ASP A 227 -0.58 23.72 7.27
N ILE A 228 -1.00 22.67 6.55
CA ILE A 228 -0.61 21.29 6.86
C ILE A 228 0.91 21.12 6.72
N GLU A 229 1.52 21.59 5.63
CA GLU A 229 2.97 21.50 5.42
C GLU A 229 3.76 22.25 6.50
N TYR A 230 3.27 23.40 6.93
CA TYR A 230 3.85 24.15 8.05
C TYR A 230 3.77 23.36 9.36
N LEU A 231 2.61 22.83 9.71
CA LEU A 231 2.45 21.99 10.90
C LEU A 231 3.35 20.75 10.87
N LEU A 232 3.51 20.13 9.69
CA LEU A 232 4.40 18.98 9.50
C LEU A 232 5.87 19.36 9.69
N SER A 233 6.29 20.57 9.27
CA SER A 233 7.66 21.05 9.50
C SER A 233 7.95 21.26 10.99
N ILE A 234 6.99 21.81 11.74
CA ILE A 234 7.10 21.94 13.20
C ILE A 234 7.18 20.57 13.87
N GLU A 235 6.39 19.60 13.43
CA GLU A 235 6.44 18.24 13.95
C GLU A 235 7.82 17.62 13.73
N ASP A 236 8.41 17.78 12.55
CA ASP A 236 9.74 17.25 12.22
C ASP A 236 10.84 17.93 13.03
N GLU A 237 10.79 19.24 13.20
CA GLU A 237 11.68 20.00 14.09
C GLU A 237 11.56 19.53 15.54
N PHE A 238 10.32 19.36 16.02
CA PHE A 238 10.06 18.84 17.35
C PHE A 238 10.63 17.41 17.53
N GLN A 239 10.40 16.52 16.57
CA GLN A 239 10.97 15.16 16.60
C GLN A 239 12.49 15.17 16.58
N PHE A 240 13.12 16.10 15.84
CA PHE A 240 14.56 16.30 15.85
C PHE A 240 15.06 16.69 17.23
N VAL A 241 14.44 17.71 17.86
CA VAL A 241 14.78 18.15 19.22
C VAL A 241 14.63 17.02 20.24
N MET A 242 13.59 16.19 20.10
CA MET A 242 13.33 15.05 21.00
C MET A 242 14.34 13.90 20.87
N ARG A 243 15.15 13.86 19.82
CA ARG A 243 16.29 12.93 19.71
C ARG A 243 17.49 13.36 20.56
N ILE A 244 17.58 14.64 20.92
CA ILE A 244 18.64 15.20 21.73
C ILE A 244 18.31 14.95 23.21
N LYS A 245 19.00 14.01 23.84
CA LYS A 245 18.71 13.49 25.19
C LYS A 245 18.46 14.58 26.24
N PRO A 246 19.30 15.63 26.40
CA PRO A 246 19.06 16.68 27.36
C PRO A 246 17.77 17.48 27.10
N LEU A 247 17.49 17.80 25.84
CA LEU A 247 16.30 18.58 25.47
C LEU A 247 15.02 17.77 25.68
N LYS A 248 15.06 16.47 25.39
CA LYS A 248 13.96 15.53 25.69
C LYS A 248 13.65 15.50 27.19
N CYS A 249 14.65 15.36 28.03
CA CYS A 249 14.48 15.36 29.49
C CYS A 249 13.86 16.66 30.00
N MET A 250 14.34 17.80 29.51
CA MET A 250 13.81 19.11 29.84
C MET A 250 12.34 19.27 29.41
N TYR A 251 11.99 18.88 28.18
CA TYR A 251 10.61 18.91 27.70
C TYR A 251 9.68 18.04 28.56
N LEU A 252 10.06 16.81 28.86
CA LEU A 252 9.27 15.90 29.69
C LEU A 252 9.07 16.44 31.13
N PHE A 253 10.08 17.10 31.68
CA PHE A 253 9.99 17.76 32.97
C PHE A 253 8.95 18.89 32.95
N PHE A 254 9.01 19.79 31.98
CA PHE A 254 8.04 20.88 31.85
C PHE A 254 6.62 20.37 31.56
N LYS A 255 6.45 19.35 30.74
CA LYS A 255 5.15 18.71 30.50
C LYS A 255 4.54 18.15 31.78
N LYS A 256 5.36 17.55 32.64
CA LYS A 256 4.91 17.05 33.97
C LYS A 256 4.48 18.18 34.87
N LEU A 257 5.21 19.29 34.90
CA LEU A 257 4.84 20.49 35.68
C LEU A 257 3.51 21.09 35.20
N GLN A 258 3.28 21.19 33.90
CA GLN A 258 2.00 21.63 33.34
C GLN A 258 0.83 20.76 33.77
N GLN A 259 0.99 19.43 33.74
CA GLN A 259 -0.06 18.51 34.19
C GLN A 259 -0.41 18.68 35.69
N ILE A 260 0.55 19.04 36.51
CA ILE A 260 0.33 19.33 37.94
C ILE A 260 -0.49 20.64 38.07
N LYS A 261 -0.15 21.68 37.28
CA LYS A 261 -0.85 22.97 37.29
C LYS A 261 -2.34 22.87 36.89
N TYR A 262 -2.69 21.94 36.01
CA TYR A 262 -4.09 21.72 35.56
C TYR A 262 -4.88 20.74 36.45
N ARG A 263 -4.24 20.16 37.51
CA ARG A 263 -4.90 19.31 38.50
C ARG A 263 -5.16 20.02 39.84
N LEU A 264 -4.68 21.25 39.99
CA LEU A 264 -4.96 22.20 41.08
C LEU A 264 -5.98 23.23 40.58
#